data_2b50e0e17fd2cdfbdd90e5c106200bff
#
_entry.id   2b50e0e17fd2cdfbdd90e5c106200bff
#
_cell.length_a   1.000
_cell.length_b   1.000
_cell.length_c   1.000
_cell.angle_alpha   90.00
_cell.angle_beta   90.00
_cell.angle_gamma   90.00
#
_symmetry.space_group_name_H-M   'P 1'
#
loop_
_entity.id
_entity.type
_entity.pdbx_description
1 polymer ?
#
loop_
_entity_poly.entity_id
_entity_poly.type
_entity_poly.pdbx_seq_one_letter_code
_entity_poly.pdbx_strand_id
1 'polypeptide(L)'
;MTNNPDKPFSDNGRGRLSYDDFLRKVSIQDVLQDAGYQFYRRDGLKYPSFIRLGSDGRKVPGDKFIVNAGGWGCFQPPEQKVYNVISFIKEHPDLFKDYKPGMDKNLLVNLVCNRLLNHPVSEEELRTAVPNRSVKPFRLSDYKLQHLEPTDRNSQRAFDRFFGSRGIDHDTQAIFKDFFMLATRQRKDGLSFANLSFPLFVPEKDAVVGLEERGRERKDGKSYRGKAEGSNGTEGLWIANLTDGPLSKAKTVMWFESVYDAMAQFQLDRCKDFKPYSVYVSTGGNPTIMQIRGMLSATPKAEHFLGFDKDVAGKQFIANFRSIAEDMGIEKERVRLHQPLGYYKDWNDALLGKKTMSLSDVIADYDYHVETGDIEEETSEKRNTEGSVVKRLAEEISRDWKSATGGEAELIEPREMPKGIHR
;
A
#
# COMPACT_ATOMS: atom_id res chain seq x y z
N MET A 1 -13.74 47.64 -18.60
CA MET A 1 -12.89 47.14 -17.47
C MET A 1 -12.28 45.83 -17.91
N THR A 2 -11.03 45.88 -18.32
CA THR A 2 -10.28 44.79 -18.93
C THR A 2 -9.79 43.86 -17.83
N ASN A 3 -10.24 42.62 -17.83
CA ASN A 3 -9.72 41.55 -16.98
C ASN A 3 -8.27 41.26 -17.41
N ASN A 4 -7.34 41.52 -16.53
CA ASN A 4 -5.93 41.20 -16.69
C ASN A 4 -5.72 39.72 -16.29
N PRO A 5 -5.32 38.82 -17.23
CA PRO A 5 -5.13 37.39 -16.95
C PRO A 5 -3.81 37.04 -16.22
N ASP A 6 -2.95 38.03 -15.88
CA ASP A 6 -1.57 37.80 -15.42
C ASP A 6 -1.32 38.05 -13.95
N LYS A 7 -2.30 37.94 -13.06
CA LYS A 7 -1.96 37.88 -11.62
C LYS A 7 -1.46 36.48 -11.28
N PRO A 8 -0.17 36.32 -10.91
CA PRO A 8 0.31 35.05 -10.40
C PRO A 8 -0.38 34.78 -9.06
N PHE A 9 -1.17 33.72 -9.01
CA PHE A 9 -1.64 33.18 -7.75
C PHE A 9 -0.44 32.88 -6.84
N SER A 10 -0.48 33.30 -5.59
CA SER A 10 0.52 33.01 -4.59
C SER A 10 0.64 31.48 -4.45
N ASP A 11 1.72 30.95 -5.00
CA ASP A 11 2.09 29.56 -4.94
C ASP A 11 2.55 29.25 -3.50
N ASN A 12 1.71 28.65 -2.68
CA ASN A 12 2.04 28.21 -1.33
C ASN A 12 3.03 27.01 -1.33
N GLY A 13 3.79 26.84 -2.42
CA GLY A 13 4.95 25.95 -2.48
C GLY A 13 4.65 24.43 -2.43
N ARG A 14 3.40 24.04 -2.40
CA ARG A 14 2.95 22.67 -2.69
C ARG A 14 2.31 22.69 -4.05
N GLY A 15 2.99 22.15 -5.06
CA GLY A 15 2.48 22.13 -6.42
C GLY A 15 1.13 21.42 -6.45
N ARG A 16 0.05 22.18 -6.66
CA ARG A 16 -1.28 21.61 -6.91
C ARG A 16 -1.24 20.78 -8.16
N LEU A 17 -1.76 19.56 -8.10
CA LEU A 17 -1.92 18.70 -9.26
C LEU A 17 -3.12 19.19 -10.07
N SER A 18 -2.93 19.31 -11.39
CA SER A 18 -3.98 19.65 -12.35
C SER A 18 -4.74 18.38 -12.79
N TYR A 19 -5.86 18.55 -13.47
CA TYR A 19 -6.55 17.43 -14.09
C TYR A 19 -5.68 16.70 -15.13
N ASP A 20 -4.83 17.41 -15.83
CA ASP A 20 -3.86 16.79 -16.75
C ASP A 20 -2.84 15.93 -15.99
N ASP A 21 -2.50 16.32 -14.78
CA ASP A 21 -1.64 15.50 -13.93
C ASP A 21 -2.32 14.24 -13.45
N PHE A 22 -3.59 14.35 -13.07
CA PHE A 22 -4.36 13.17 -12.70
C PHE A 22 -4.50 12.21 -13.89
N LEU A 23 -4.79 12.71 -15.09
CA LEU A 23 -4.87 11.89 -16.29
C LEU A 23 -3.55 11.19 -16.66
N ARG A 24 -2.41 11.80 -16.32
CA ARG A 24 -1.08 11.22 -16.60
C ARG A 24 -0.58 10.28 -15.52
N LYS A 25 -0.94 10.52 -14.27
CA LYS A 25 -0.34 9.88 -13.10
C LYS A 25 -1.24 8.86 -12.43
N VAL A 26 -2.56 8.99 -12.57
CA VAL A 26 -3.54 8.07 -12.00
C VAL A 26 -3.99 7.12 -13.08
N SER A 27 -3.82 5.83 -12.85
CA SER A 27 -4.33 4.81 -13.76
C SER A 27 -5.85 4.67 -13.62
N ILE A 28 -6.56 4.49 -14.74
CA ILE A 28 -7.99 4.15 -14.67
C ILE A 28 -8.23 2.82 -13.94
N GLN A 29 -7.24 1.94 -13.94
CA GLN A 29 -7.31 0.66 -13.25
C GLN A 29 -7.27 0.85 -11.73
N ASP A 30 -6.43 1.77 -11.23
CA ASP A 30 -6.39 2.12 -9.80
C ASP A 30 -7.71 2.74 -9.33
N VAL A 31 -8.32 3.57 -10.18
CA VAL A 31 -9.64 4.15 -9.90
C VAL A 31 -10.74 3.09 -9.86
N LEU A 32 -10.71 2.12 -10.78
CA LEU A 32 -11.65 1.01 -10.78
C LEU A 32 -11.49 0.12 -9.53
N GLN A 33 -10.26 -0.15 -9.11
CA GLN A 33 -10.00 -0.91 -7.89
C GLN A 33 -10.48 -0.16 -6.65
N ASP A 34 -10.20 1.12 -6.55
CA ASP A 34 -10.68 1.96 -5.45
C ASP A 34 -12.20 2.07 -5.40
N ALA A 35 -12.86 1.99 -6.55
CA ALA A 35 -14.31 1.91 -6.68
C ALA A 35 -14.90 0.50 -6.36
N GLY A 36 -14.05 -0.44 -5.92
CA GLY A 36 -14.46 -1.78 -5.52
C GLY A 36 -14.54 -2.81 -6.64
N TYR A 37 -13.98 -2.50 -7.81
CA TYR A 37 -13.87 -3.45 -8.92
C TYR A 37 -12.60 -4.27 -8.81
N GLN A 38 -12.67 -5.55 -9.18
CA GLN A 38 -11.56 -6.48 -9.21
C GLN A 38 -11.18 -6.82 -10.63
N PHE A 39 -9.90 -7.03 -10.87
CA PHE A 39 -9.40 -7.49 -12.15
C PHE A 39 -9.98 -8.87 -12.50
N TYR A 40 -10.52 -9.02 -13.71
CA TYR A 40 -11.15 -10.25 -14.16
C TYR A 40 -10.35 -10.91 -15.28
N ARG A 41 -9.55 -11.90 -14.91
CA ARG A 41 -8.59 -12.58 -15.77
C ARG A 41 -9.17 -13.22 -17.04
N ARG A 42 -10.40 -13.74 -16.97
CA ARG A 42 -10.98 -14.55 -18.05
C ARG A 42 -11.17 -13.81 -19.39
N ASP A 43 -11.11 -12.50 -19.38
CA ASP A 43 -11.36 -11.68 -20.56
C ASP A 43 -10.08 -11.26 -21.32
N GLY A 44 -8.92 -11.77 -20.90
CA GLY A 44 -7.64 -11.54 -21.58
C GLY A 44 -6.89 -10.28 -21.18
N LEU A 45 -5.64 -10.14 -21.65
CA LEU A 45 -4.70 -9.11 -21.23
C LEU A 45 -4.73 -7.84 -22.07
N LYS A 46 -5.09 -7.96 -23.35
CA LYS A 46 -5.09 -6.82 -24.27
C LYS A 46 -6.09 -5.75 -23.86
N TYR A 47 -7.22 -6.18 -23.27
CA TYR A 47 -8.29 -5.34 -22.77
C TYR A 47 -8.68 -5.82 -21.36
N PRO A 48 -7.93 -5.40 -20.33
CA PRO A 48 -8.21 -5.85 -18.97
C PRO A 48 -9.64 -5.52 -18.57
N SER A 49 -10.33 -6.48 -18.00
CA SER A 49 -11.69 -6.32 -17.50
C SER A 49 -11.71 -6.25 -15.99
N PHE A 50 -12.59 -5.42 -15.47
CA PHE A 50 -12.82 -5.24 -14.05
C PHE A 50 -14.27 -5.52 -13.74
N ILE A 51 -14.54 -6.36 -12.74
CA ILE A 51 -15.89 -6.75 -12.30
C ILE A 51 -16.05 -6.41 -10.82
N ARG A 52 -17.30 -6.26 -10.39
CA ARG A 52 -17.64 -6.20 -8.97
C ARG A 52 -18.24 -7.51 -8.52
N LEU A 53 -17.87 -7.94 -7.31
CA LEU A 53 -18.46 -9.10 -6.66
C LEU A 53 -19.56 -8.64 -5.70
N GLY A 54 -20.66 -9.36 -5.67
CA GLY A 54 -21.71 -9.20 -4.68
C GLY A 54 -21.29 -9.74 -3.31
N SER A 55 -22.12 -9.53 -2.30
CA SER A 55 -21.91 -10.06 -0.95
C SER A 55 -21.85 -11.60 -0.88
N ASP A 56 -22.34 -12.27 -1.93
CA ASP A 56 -22.30 -13.72 -2.10
C ASP A 56 -21.02 -14.19 -2.84
N GLY A 57 -20.05 -13.31 -3.08
CA GLY A 57 -18.83 -13.59 -3.82
C GLY A 57 -19.02 -13.83 -5.31
N ARG A 58 -20.23 -13.68 -5.84
CA ARG A 58 -20.51 -13.88 -7.26
C ARG A 58 -20.42 -12.57 -8.03
N LYS A 59 -20.06 -12.68 -9.31
CA LYS A 59 -20.04 -11.56 -10.23
C LYS A 59 -21.41 -10.89 -10.33
N VAL A 60 -21.45 -9.56 -10.15
CA VAL A 60 -22.66 -8.77 -10.37
C VAL A 60 -22.92 -8.70 -11.89
N PRO A 61 -24.07 -9.22 -12.40
CA PRO A 61 -24.37 -9.18 -13.81
C PRO A 61 -24.43 -7.74 -14.34
N GLY A 62 -23.81 -7.50 -15.49
CA GLY A 62 -23.81 -6.18 -16.14
C GLY A 62 -22.84 -5.16 -15.51
N ASP A 63 -22.29 -5.41 -14.34
CA ASP A 63 -21.36 -4.51 -13.64
C ASP A 63 -19.91 -4.88 -13.96
N LYS A 64 -19.50 -4.50 -15.18
CA LYS A 64 -18.17 -4.80 -15.72
C LYS A 64 -17.64 -3.62 -16.52
N PHE A 65 -16.39 -3.26 -16.28
CA PHE A 65 -15.67 -2.29 -17.09
C PHE A 65 -14.52 -2.96 -17.85
N ILE A 66 -14.32 -2.53 -19.09
CA ILE A 66 -13.21 -2.96 -19.93
C ILE A 66 -12.26 -1.76 -20.09
N VAL A 67 -10.99 -1.96 -19.78
CA VAL A 67 -9.95 -0.94 -19.94
C VAL A 67 -9.45 -0.97 -21.38
N ASN A 68 -9.29 0.21 -22.00
CA ASN A 68 -8.79 0.30 -23.36
C ASN A 68 -7.30 -0.10 -23.45
N ALA A 69 -6.82 -0.38 -24.67
CA ALA A 69 -5.45 -0.86 -24.90
C ALA A 69 -4.38 0.13 -24.42
N GLY A 70 -4.69 1.42 -24.35
CA GLY A 70 -3.76 2.46 -23.85
C GLY A 70 -3.76 2.62 -22.34
N GLY A 71 -4.70 1.99 -21.62
CA GLY A 71 -4.78 2.08 -20.15
C GLY A 71 -5.24 3.42 -19.60
N TRP A 72 -5.65 4.37 -20.47
CA TRP A 72 -6.06 5.73 -20.08
C TRP A 72 -7.57 5.89 -19.84
N GLY A 73 -8.38 4.89 -20.21
CA GLY A 73 -9.82 4.93 -20.05
C GLY A 73 -10.46 3.55 -20.02
N CYS A 74 -11.72 3.51 -19.64
CA CYS A 74 -12.54 2.30 -19.61
C CYS A 74 -13.93 2.56 -20.19
N PHE A 75 -14.64 1.50 -20.50
CA PHE A 75 -16.04 1.55 -20.94
C PHE A 75 -16.83 0.37 -20.36
N GLN A 76 -18.13 0.55 -20.21
CA GLN A 76 -19.04 -0.48 -19.72
C GLN A 76 -19.86 -1.04 -20.91
N PRO A 77 -19.72 -2.32 -21.26
CA PRO A 77 -20.59 -2.94 -22.26
C PRO A 77 -22.05 -3.04 -21.77
N PRO A 78 -23.06 -2.89 -22.66
CA PRO A 78 -22.95 -2.65 -24.10
C PRO A 78 -22.74 -1.18 -24.51
N GLU A 79 -22.65 -0.27 -23.56
CA GLU A 79 -22.46 1.15 -23.81
C GLU A 79 -21.09 1.41 -24.44
N GLN A 80 -21.04 2.36 -25.40
CA GLN A 80 -19.79 2.76 -26.04
C GLN A 80 -19.15 3.98 -25.34
N LYS A 81 -19.76 4.47 -24.27
CA LYS A 81 -19.25 5.62 -23.53
C LYS A 81 -17.92 5.29 -22.87
N VAL A 82 -16.89 6.03 -23.23
CA VAL A 82 -15.55 5.89 -22.66
C VAL A 82 -15.38 6.86 -21.50
N TYR A 83 -14.89 6.34 -20.40
CA TYR A 83 -14.55 7.11 -19.20
C TYR A 83 -13.03 7.22 -19.09
N ASN A 84 -12.54 8.40 -18.82
CA ASN A 84 -11.21 8.60 -18.24
C ASN A 84 -11.33 8.69 -16.72
N VAL A 85 -10.20 8.81 -16.02
CA VAL A 85 -10.13 8.90 -14.56
C VAL A 85 -11.12 9.93 -13.99
N ILE A 86 -11.15 11.12 -14.58
CA ILE A 86 -11.96 12.24 -14.07
C ILE A 86 -13.46 12.01 -14.33
N SER A 87 -13.80 11.61 -15.55
CA SER A 87 -15.20 11.38 -15.91
C SER A 87 -15.78 10.17 -15.17
N PHE A 88 -15.00 9.13 -14.94
CA PHE A 88 -15.42 7.98 -14.18
C PHE A 88 -15.80 8.37 -12.73
N ILE A 89 -14.93 9.10 -12.04
CA ILE A 89 -15.19 9.53 -10.65
C ILE A 89 -16.43 10.45 -10.59
N LYS A 90 -16.59 11.36 -11.56
CA LYS A 90 -17.73 12.30 -11.59
C LYS A 90 -19.07 11.62 -11.85
N GLU A 91 -19.08 10.55 -12.62
CA GLU A 91 -20.32 9.87 -13.01
C GLU A 91 -20.69 8.73 -12.07
N HIS A 92 -19.73 8.21 -11.33
CA HIS A 92 -19.94 7.15 -10.34
C HIS A 92 -19.51 7.56 -8.91
N PRO A 93 -19.98 8.73 -8.39
CA PRO A 93 -19.50 9.27 -7.13
C PRO A 93 -19.73 8.34 -5.94
N ASP A 94 -20.87 7.63 -5.94
CA ASP A 94 -21.28 6.76 -4.84
C ASP A 94 -20.37 5.55 -4.62
N LEU A 95 -19.48 5.25 -5.57
CA LEU A 95 -18.52 4.15 -5.48
C LEU A 95 -17.29 4.52 -4.62
N PHE A 96 -17.10 5.79 -4.30
CA PHE A 96 -15.91 6.26 -3.60
C PHE A 96 -16.21 6.60 -2.14
N LYS A 97 -15.39 6.09 -1.23
CA LYS A 97 -15.51 6.34 0.22
C LYS A 97 -15.43 7.82 0.62
N ASP A 98 -14.82 8.63 -0.23
CA ASP A 98 -14.66 10.07 0.00
C ASP A 98 -15.93 10.85 -0.34
N TYR A 99 -16.90 10.25 -1.02
CA TYR A 99 -18.12 10.91 -1.43
C TYR A 99 -19.08 11.16 -0.25
N LYS A 100 -19.66 12.34 -0.26
CA LYS A 100 -20.78 12.71 0.63
C LYS A 100 -21.91 13.29 -0.22
N PRO A 101 -23.19 12.96 0.06
CA PRO A 101 -24.31 13.54 -0.68
C PRO A 101 -24.24 15.07 -0.72
N GLY A 102 -24.38 15.64 -1.94
CA GLY A 102 -24.26 17.09 -2.16
C GLY A 102 -22.86 17.65 -2.32
N MET A 103 -21.82 16.79 -2.25
CA MET A 103 -20.43 17.21 -2.47
C MET A 103 -20.21 17.63 -3.94
N ASP A 104 -19.40 18.68 -4.13
CA ASP A 104 -18.92 19.06 -5.46
C ASP A 104 -18.09 17.91 -6.09
N LYS A 105 -18.43 17.56 -7.32
CA LYS A 105 -17.77 16.45 -8.03
C LYS A 105 -16.30 16.72 -8.37
N ASN A 106 -15.91 17.99 -8.52
CA ASN A 106 -14.50 18.35 -8.73
C ASN A 106 -13.72 18.17 -7.44
N LEU A 107 -14.34 18.48 -6.30
CA LEU A 107 -13.76 18.19 -5.00
C LEU A 107 -13.55 16.68 -4.80
N LEU A 108 -14.53 15.85 -5.17
CA LEU A 108 -14.38 14.39 -5.12
C LEU A 108 -13.23 13.90 -5.99
N VAL A 109 -13.10 14.39 -7.23
CA VAL A 109 -11.96 14.04 -8.11
C VAL A 109 -10.63 14.38 -7.45
N ASN A 110 -10.52 15.57 -6.86
CA ASN A 110 -9.29 15.96 -6.15
C ASN A 110 -8.99 15.04 -4.96
N LEU A 111 -10.00 14.72 -4.15
CA LEU A 111 -9.86 13.81 -3.00
C LEU A 111 -9.36 12.43 -3.44
N VAL A 112 -10.06 11.81 -4.36
CA VAL A 112 -9.75 10.46 -4.84
C VAL A 112 -8.39 10.42 -5.52
N CYS A 113 -8.12 11.31 -6.49
CA CYS A 113 -6.86 11.28 -7.23
C CYS A 113 -5.65 11.59 -6.35
N ASN A 114 -5.73 12.58 -5.45
CA ASN A 114 -4.62 12.86 -4.52
C ASN A 114 -4.41 11.71 -3.53
N ARG A 115 -5.47 11.07 -3.06
CA ARG A 115 -5.36 9.91 -2.20
C ARG A 115 -4.71 8.73 -2.93
N LEU A 116 -5.11 8.43 -4.15
CA LEU A 116 -4.50 7.37 -4.97
C LEU A 116 -3.02 7.63 -5.26
N LEU A 117 -2.64 8.89 -5.41
CA LEU A 117 -1.25 9.29 -5.56
C LEU A 117 -0.50 9.40 -4.22
N ASN A 118 -1.17 9.14 -3.10
CA ASN A 118 -0.64 9.42 -1.75
C ASN A 118 -0.11 10.87 -1.62
N HIS A 119 -0.75 11.81 -2.33
CA HIS A 119 -0.37 13.22 -2.33
C HIS A 119 -1.22 13.95 -1.27
N PRO A 120 -0.63 14.41 -0.15
CA PRO A 120 -1.38 15.11 0.87
C PRO A 120 -1.77 16.51 0.37
N VAL A 121 -3.00 16.86 0.58
CA VAL A 121 -3.57 18.17 0.25
C VAL A 121 -4.24 18.77 1.48
N SER A 122 -4.20 20.07 1.63
CA SER A 122 -4.98 20.77 2.66
C SER A 122 -6.45 20.85 2.24
N GLU A 123 -7.36 21.02 3.21
CA GLU A 123 -8.79 21.20 2.91
C GLU A 123 -9.07 22.40 2.00
N GLU A 124 -8.24 23.44 2.10
CA GLU A 124 -8.36 24.65 1.28
C GLU A 124 -7.95 24.38 -0.18
N GLU A 125 -6.94 23.55 -0.40
CA GLU A 125 -6.51 23.12 -1.73
C GLU A 125 -7.53 22.21 -2.41
N LEU A 126 -8.30 21.44 -1.64
CA LEU A 126 -9.34 20.55 -2.18
C LEU A 126 -10.55 21.29 -2.77
N ARG A 127 -10.83 22.51 -2.30
CA ARG A 127 -12.01 23.29 -2.69
C ARG A 127 -11.92 23.95 -4.06
N THR A 128 -10.73 24.05 -4.63
CA THR A 128 -10.51 24.70 -5.92
C THR A 128 -10.22 23.68 -7.02
N ALA A 129 -11.08 23.63 -8.05
CA ALA A 129 -10.75 22.93 -9.29
C ALA A 129 -9.46 23.56 -9.87
N VAL A 130 -8.47 22.74 -10.14
CA VAL A 130 -7.16 23.24 -10.57
C VAL A 130 -7.14 23.33 -12.08
N PRO A 131 -7.02 24.52 -12.68
CA PRO A 131 -6.82 24.66 -14.12
C PRO A 131 -5.48 24.07 -14.54
N ASN A 132 -5.42 23.62 -15.81
CA ASN A 132 -4.27 22.96 -16.41
C ASN A 132 -2.94 23.64 -16.07
N ARG A 133 -2.10 22.95 -15.28
CA ARG A 133 -0.70 23.33 -15.08
C ARG A 133 0.18 22.21 -15.62
N SER A 134 1.21 22.57 -16.38
CA SER A 134 2.23 21.61 -16.76
C SER A 134 2.99 21.15 -15.52
N VAL A 135 2.91 19.87 -15.19
CA VAL A 135 3.67 19.32 -14.07
C VAL A 135 5.12 19.22 -14.48
N LYS A 136 5.98 19.79 -13.65
CA LYS A 136 7.41 19.52 -13.77
C LYS A 136 7.66 18.05 -13.48
N PRO A 137 8.37 17.32 -14.35
CA PRO A 137 8.78 15.96 -14.05
C PRO A 137 9.63 15.96 -12.78
N PHE A 138 9.53 14.89 -12.01
CA PHE A 138 10.37 14.70 -10.84
C PHE A 138 11.86 14.81 -11.20
N ARG A 139 12.61 15.54 -10.39
CA ARG A 139 14.06 15.65 -10.49
C ARG A 139 14.69 15.52 -9.11
N LEU A 140 15.47 14.48 -8.91
CA LEU A 140 16.18 14.28 -7.65
C LEU A 140 17.17 15.43 -7.35
N SER A 141 17.69 16.06 -8.40
CA SER A 141 18.58 17.25 -8.30
C SER A 141 17.93 18.49 -7.67
N ASP A 142 16.60 18.54 -7.58
CA ASP A 142 15.88 19.64 -6.92
C ASP A 142 15.94 19.53 -5.37
N TYR A 143 16.56 18.47 -4.85
CA TYR A 143 16.66 18.16 -3.44
C TYR A 143 18.11 18.17 -2.95
N LYS A 144 18.34 18.71 -1.77
CA LYS A 144 19.57 18.46 -1.00
C LYS A 144 19.38 17.15 -0.24
N LEU A 145 20.24 16.19 -0.51
CA LEU A 145 20.16 14.85 0.09
C LEU A 145 21.15 14.74 1.25
N GLN A 146 20.75 14.01 2.30
CA GLN A 146 21.60 13.58 3.39
C GLN A 146 21.38 12.09 3.61
N HIS A 147 22.43 11.31 3.47
CA HIS A 147 22.45 9.87 3.73
C HIS A 147 22.79 9.57 5.19
N LEU A 148 22.38 8.41 5.66
CA LEU A 148 22.73 7.95 6.99
C LEU A 148 24.18 7.48 7.02
N GLU A 149 24.94 8.06 7.97
CA GLU A 149 26.25 7.56 8.36
C GLU A 149 26.12 6.81 9.69
N PRO A 150 26.09 5.46 9.67
CA PRO A 150 25.77 4.66 10.84
C PRO A 150 26.74 4.82 12.02
N THR A 151 27.96 5.25 11.74
CA THR A 151 29.00 5.48 12.77
C THR A 151 29.01 6.92 13.34
N ASP A 152 28.26 7.84 12.71
CA ASP A 152 28.16 9.23 13.18
C ASP A 152 26.88 9.43 14.00
N ARG A 153 27.05 9.75 15.29
CA ARG A 153 25.93 10.01 16.21
C ARG A 153 25.03 11.18 15.80
N ASN A 154 25.58 12.21 15.14
CA ASN A 154 24.77 13.34 14.68
C ASN A 154 23.91 12.94 13.49
N SER A 155 24.46 12.14 12.60
CA SER A 155 23.72 11.52 11.52
C SER A 155 22.60 10.65 12.07
N GLN A 156 22.89 9.70 12.97
CA GLN A 156 21.89 8.84 13.61
C GLN A 156 20.74 9.67 14.23
N ARG A 157 21.03 10.68 15.05
CA ARG A 157 20.01 11.54 15.68
C ARG A 157 19.09 12.23 14.67
N ALA A 158 19.59 12.55 13.47
CA ALA A 158 18.77 13.17 12.44
C ALA A 158 17.69 12.21 11.93
N PHE A 159 18.00 10.92 11.82
CA PHE A 159 17.08 9.87 11.37
C PHE A 159 16.21 9.29 12.49
N ASP A 160 16.69 9.23 13.72
CA ASP A 160 15.94 8.75 14.89
C ASP A 160 14.61 9.49 15.10
N ARG A 161 14.53 10.74 14.66
CA ARG A 161 13.31 11.54 14.70
C ARG A 161 12.18 10.99 13.82
N PHE A 162 12.48 10.05 12.92
CA PHE A 162 11.55 9.43 11.99
C PHE A 162 11.37 7.95 12.30
N PHE A 163 12.41 7.27 12.75
CA PHE A 163 12.41 5.84 13.03
C PHE A 163 12.10 5.50 14.48
N GLY A 164 12.41 6.40 15.44
CA GLY A 164 12.25 6.12 16.86
C GLY A 164 10.82 5.77 17.27
N SER A 165 9.82 6.55 16.82
CA SER A 165 8.41 6.25 17.09
C SER A 165 7.89 4.98 16.37
N ARG A 166 8.68 4.46 15.42
CA ARG A 166 8.40 3.23 14.67
C ARG A 166 9.13 2.01 15.22
N GLY A 167 9.97 2.19 16.25
CA GLY A 167 10.73 1.11 16.85
C GLY A 167 11.85 0.54 15.97
N ILE A 168 12.18 1.19 14.85
CA ILE A 168 13.23 0.73 13.93
C ILE A 168 14.60 1.08 14.52
N ASP A 169 15.38 0.06 14.86
CA ASP A 169 16.67 0.19 15.51
C ASP A 169 17.80 0.62 14.55
N HIS A 170 18.94 1.00 15.11
CA HIS A 170 20.09 1.50 14.35
C HIS A 170 20.71 0.43 13.45
N ASP A 171 20.70 -0.84 13.87
CA ASP A 171 21.23 -1.94 13.05
C ASP A 171 20.39 -2.15 11.80
N THR A 172 19.07 -2.13 11.95
CA THR A 172 18.15 -2.19 10.80
C THR A 172 18.33 -0.97 9.90
N GLN A 173 18.41 0.24 10.49
CA GLN A 173 18.69 1.45 9.70
C GLN A 173 20.01 1.34 8.93
N ALA A 174 21.06 0.79 9.53
CA ALA A 174 22.36 0.62 8.88
C ALA A 174 22.30 -0.34 7.68
N ILE A 175 21.52 -1.41 7.76
CA ILE A 175 21.35 -2.36 6.66
C ILE A 175 20.58 -1.71 5.49
N PHE A 176 19.58 -0.89 5.78
CA PHE A 176 18.77 -0.22 4.77
C PHE A 176 19.26 1.17 4.38
N LYS A 177 20.45 1.61 4.83
CA LYS A 177 20.95 3.00 4.68
C LYS A 177 20.96 3.54 3.26
N ASP A 178 21.14 2.67 2.27
CA ASP A 178 21.20 3.04 0.86
C ASP A 178 19.81 3.16 0.20
N PHE A 179 18.75 2.78 0.93
CA PHE A 179 17.37 2.75 0.44
C PHE A 179 16.48 3.84 1.06
N PHE A 180 17.06 4.76 1.83
CA PHE A 180 16.38 5.95 2.33
C PHE A 180 17.35 7.10 2.50
N MET A 181 16.83 8.33 2.62
CA MET A 181 17.61 9.53 2.84
C MET A 181 16.75 10.62 3.46
N LEU A 182 17.38 11.66 4.01
CA LEU A 182 16.68 12.91 4.24
C LEU A 182 16.78 13.76 2.98
N ALA A 183 15.64 14.12 2.42
CA ALA A 183 15.56 15.00 1.26
C ALA A 183 14.98 16.36 1.66
N THR A 184 15.70 17.41 1.35
CA THR A 184 15.30 18.80 1.64
C THR A 184 15.10 19.54 0.34
N ARG A 185 13.85 19.96 0.08
CA ARG A 185 13.56 20.85 -1.05
C ARG A 185 13.58 22.30 -0.57
N GLN A 186 14.36 23.15 -1.22
CA GLN A 186 14.30 24.58 -1.02
C GLN A 186 13.07 25.16 -1.70
N ARG A 187 12.27 25.88 -0.94
CA ARG A 187 11.09 26.58 -1.45
C ARG A 187 11.47 28.02 -1.81
N LYS A 188 10.69 28.62 -2.71
CA LYS A 188 10.88 30.01 -3.12
C LYS A 188 10.66 31.02 -1.97
N ASP A 189 9.90 30.62 -0.93
CA ASP A 189 9.65 31.41 0.27
C ASP A 189 10.79 31.32 1.31
N GLY A 190 11.91 30.66 0.97
CA GLY A 190 13.05 30.45 1.85
C GLY A 190 12.87 29.37 2.91
N LEU A 191 11.66 28.82 3.06
CA LEU A 191 11.42 27.70 3.98
C LEU A 191 11.97 26.41 3.38
N SER A 192 12.59 25.59 4.21
CA SER A 192 13.09 24.28 3.83
C SER A 192 12.66 23.24 4.86
N PHE A 193 12.19 22.08 4.40
CA PHE A 193 11.83 20.97 5.26
C PHE A 193 12.60 19.74 4.81
N ALA A 194 13.27 19.09 5.75
CA ALA A 194 13.86 17.79 5.53
C ALA A 194 12.84 16.73 5.90
N ASN A 195 12.43 15.93 4.91
CA ASN A 195 11.60 14.76 5.09
C ASN A 195 12.44 13.50 4.99
N LEU A 196 12.08 12.45 5.74
CA LEU A 196 12.57 11.12 5.45
C LEU A 196 11.96 10.68 4.11
N SER A 197 12.81 10.29 3.18
CA SER A 197 12.43 10.05 1.80
C SER A 197 12.91 8.68 1.36
N PHE A 198 12.03 7.96 0.71
CA PHE A 198 12.26 6.63 0.17
C PHE A 198 12.25 6.72 -1.35
N PRO A 199 13.39 6.45 -2.03
CA PRO A 199 13.48 6.56 -3.49
C PRO A 199 12.60 5.51 -4.16
N LEU A 200 11.89 5.94 -5.20
CA LEU A 200 11.07 5.08 -6.04
C LEU A 200 11.78 4.75 -7.34
N PHE A 201 11.78 3.49 -7.69
CA PHE A 201 12.38 2.95 -8.91
C PHE A 201 11.33 2.21 -9.73
N VAL A 202 11.42 2.31 -11.04
CA VAL A 202 10.76 1.34 -11.92
C VAL A 202 11.67 0.12 -11.96
N PRO A 203 11.14 -1.10 -11.72
CA PRO A 203 11.96 -2.31 -11.74
C PRO A 203 12.86 -2.38 -13.00
N GLU A 204 14.10 -2.84 -12.83
CA GLU A 204 15.14 -2.90 -13.86
C GLU A 204 15.66 -1.55 -14.40
N LYS A 205 15.22 -0.41 -13.82
CA LYS A 205 15.74 0.92 -14.16
C LYS A 205 16.48 1.52 -12.96
N ASP A 206 17.66 2.03 -13.19
CA ASP A 206 18.49 2.62 -12.13
C ASP A 206 18.07 4.04 -11.73
N ALA A 207 17.25 4.68 -12.55
CA ALA A 207 16.85 6.06 -12.30
C ALA A 207 15.78 6.16 -11.20
N VAL A 208 16.01 7.04 -10.24
CA VAL A 208 14.99 7.43 -9.25
C VAL A 208 13.88 8.21 -9.95
N VAL A 209 12.67 7.65 -9.94
CA VAL A 209 11.49 8.23 -10.61
C VAL A 209 10.57 9.00 -9.67
N GLY A 210 10.90 9.05 -8.39
CA GLY A 210 10.12 9.74 -7.37
C GLY A 210 10.69 9.52 -5.97
N LEU A 211 10.07 10.18 -5.00
CA LEU A 211 10.32 9.97 -3.57
C LEU A 211 8.98 9.78 -2.87
N GLU A 212 8.88 8.77 -2.02
CA GLU A 212 7.87 8.72 -0.98
C GLU A 212 8.41 9.46 0.23
N GLU A 213 7.63 10.38 0.80
CA GLU A 213 8.10 11.28 1.85
C GLU A 213 7.32 11.09 3.14
N ARG A 214 8.04 11.16 4.26
CA ARG A 214 7.50 11.17 5.63
C ARG A 214 8.04 12.37 6.37
N GLY A 215 7.14 13.22 6.84
CA GLY A 215 7.46 14.33 7.73
C GLY A 215 7.67 13.86 9.16
N ARG A 216 8.25 14.74 9.98
CA ARG A 216 8.34 14.52 11.42
C ARG A 216 6.95 14.46 12.03
N GLU A 217 6.80 13.62 13.03
CA GLU A 217 5.60 13.62 13.84
C GLU A 217 5.46 14.96 14.58
N ARG A 218 4.27 15.54 14.53
CA ARG A 218 3.92 16.77 15.22
C ARG A 218 3.46 16.46 16.64
N LYS A 219 3.34 17.48 17.48
CA LYS A 219 2.82 17.35 18.85
C LYS A 219 1.38 16.80 18.90
N ASP A 220 0.63 16.94 17.81
CA ASP A 220 -0.74 16.41 17.65
C ASP A 220 -0.76 14.94 17.12
N GLY A 221 0.39 14.26 17.06
CA GLY A 221 0.53 12.90 16.56
C GLY A 221 0.42 12.76 15.04
N LYS A 222 0.23 13.85 14.30
CA LYS A 222 0.12 13.82 12.84
C LYS A 222 1.49 14.03 12.19
N SER A 223 1.74 13.31 11.11
CA SER A 223 2.93 13.48 10.29
C SER A 223 2.55 13.66 8.82
N TYR A 224 3.38 14.36 8.08
CA TYR A 224 3.25 14.46 6.64
C TYR A 224 3.50 13.10 6.00
N ARG A 225 2.65 12.71 5.07
CA ARG A 225 2.80 11.51 4.24
C ARG A 225 2.46 11.88 2.80
N GLY A 226 3.34 11.55 1.87
CA GLY A 226 3.07 11.83 0.47
C GLY A 226 4.14 11.36 -0.48
N LYS A 227 3.95 11.65 -1.75
CA LYS A 227 4.99 11.51 -2.78
C LYS A 227 5.46 12.89 -3.20
N ALA A 228 6.73 13.02 -3.49
CA ALA A 228 7.32 14.26 -4.01
C ALA A 228 6.65 14.65 -5.34
N GLU A 229 6.54 15.95 -5.59
CA GLU A 229 5.93 16.47 -6.82
C GLU A 229 6.60 15.88 -8.06
N GLY A 230 5.79 15.43 -9.01
CA GLY A 230 6.25 14.85 -10.26
C GLY A 230 6.66 13.38 -10.19
N SER A 231 6.62 12.75 -9.01
CA SER A 231 6.94 11.33 -8.84
C SER A 231 6.06 10.44 -9.72
N ASN A 232 6.67 9.44 -10.38
CA ASN A 232 5.94 8.38 -11.04
C ASN A 232 5.45 7.35 -10.01
N GLY A 233 4.28 7.58 -9.43
CA GLY A 233 3.67 6.65 -8.48
C GLY A 233 2.95 5.48 -9.13
N THR A 234 2.77 5.48 -10.46
CA THR A 234 2.07 4.42 -11.18
C THR A 234 2.94 3.19 -11.40
N GLU A 235 4.24 3.39 -11.67
CA GLU A 235 5.20 2.31 -11.91
C GLU A 235 6.27 2.20 -10.81
N GLY A 236 6.53 3.34 -10.14
CA GLY A 236 7.60 3.45 -9.15
C GLY A 236 7.27 2.73 -7.84
N LEU A 237 8.20 1.92 -7.38
CA LEU A 237 8.21 1.19 -6.12
C LEU A 237 9.43 1.60 -5.30
N TRP A 238 9.30 1.59 -3.97
CA TRP A 238 10.50 1.46 -3.16
C TRP A 238 10.99 0.02 -3.21
N ILE A 239 12.26 -0.17 -3.56
CA ILE A 239 12.88 -1.48 -3.75
C ILE A 239 14.19 -1.50 -2.97
N ALA A 240 14.27 -2.34 -1.95
CA ALA A 240 15.51 -2.62 -1.23
C ALA A 240 16.00 -4.02 -1.64
N ASN A 241 16.93 -4.06 -2.57
CA ASN A 241 17.61 -5.27 -2.99
C ASN A 241 18.83 -5.49 -2.06
N LEU A 242 18.70 -6.44 -1.13
CA LEU A 242 19.76 -6.78 -0.18
C LEU A 242 20.73 -7.83 -0.73
N THR A 243 20.71 -8.07 -2.03
CA THR A 243 21.66 -8.97 -2.71
C THR A 243 22.66 -8.19 -3.52
N ASP A 244 23.82 -8.79 -3.79
CA ASP A 244 24.84 -8.20 -4.67
C ASP A 244 24.53 -8.38 -6.16
N GLY A 245 23.34 -8.87 -6.49
CA GLY A 245 22.97 -9.24 -7.86
C GLY A 245 21.77 -8.46 -8.41
N PRO A 246 21.49 -8.61 -9.72
CA PRO A 246 20.33 -8.01 -10.34
C PRO A 246 19.02 -8.66 -9.82
N LEU A 247 17.90 -7.94 -9.91
CA LEU A 247 16.58 -8.40 -9.50
C LEU A 247 16.19 -9.75 -10.12
N SER A 248 16.63 -10.02 -11.35
CA SER A 248 16.37 -11.29 -12.05
C SER A 248 16.96 -12.54 -11.37
N LYS A 249 17.89 -12.35 -10.43
CA LYS A 249 18.49 -13.42 -9.61
C LYS A 249 17.91 -13.48 -8.19
N ALA A 250 16.98 -12.59 -7.85
CA ALA A 250 16.33 -12.62 -6.56
C ALA A 250 15.62 -13.97 -6.34
N LYS A 251 15.77 -14.53 -5.11
CA LYS A 251 15.14 -15.79 -4.72
C LYS A 251 13.80 -15.53 -4.05
N THR A 252 13.69 -14.45 -3.31
CA THR A 252 12.54 -14.09 -2.51
C THR A 252 12.27 -12.59 -2.60
N VAL A 253 11.02 -12.20 -2.70
CA VAL A 253 10.56 -10.81 -2.68
C VAL A 253 9.47 -10.67 -1.64
N MET A 254 9.64 -9.76 -0.71
CA MET A 254 8.67 -9.45 0.33
C MET A 254 7.96 -8.13 0.02
N TRP A 255 6.63 -8.12 0.05
CA TRP A 255 5.77 -6.99 -0.36
C TRP A 255 5.05 -6.36 0.84
N PHE A 256 5.00 -5.02 0.87
CA PHE A 256 4.36 -4.24 1.93
C PHE A 256 3.65 -3.00 1.38
N GLU A 257 2.75 -2.46 2.18
CA GLU A 257 2.14 -1.16 1.91
C GLU A 257 3.07 0.00 2.26
N SER A 258 3.90 -0.15 3.28
CA SER A 258 4.83 0.89 3.70
C SER A 258 6.26 0.37 3.92
N VAL A 259 7.22 1.27 3.80
CA VAL A 259 8.63 0.96 4.08
C VAL A 259 8.86 0.64 5.56
N TYR A 260 8.07 1.24 6.46
CA TYR A 260 8.19 0.94 7.88
C TYR A 260 7.83 -0.51 8.20
N ASP A 261 6.82 -1.08 7.50
CA ASP A 261 6.45 -2.49 7.65
C ASP A 261 7.55 -3.40 7.11
N ALA A 262 8.15 -3.04 5.98
CA ALA A 262 9.29 -3.78 5.43
C ALA A 262 10.47 -3.84 6.41
N MET A 263 10.84 -2.70 6.99
CA MET A 263 11.94 -2.64 7.95
C MET A 263 11.57 -3.30 9.28
N ALA A 264 10.33 -3.19 9.73
CA ALA A 264 9.84 -3.84 10.96
C ALA A 264 9.87 -5.37 10.82
N GLN A 265 9.39 -5.90 9.71
CA GLN A 265 9.42 -7.33 9.44
C GLN A 265 10.87 -7.85 9.41
N PHE A 266 11.76 -7.15 8.68
CA PHE A 266 13.18 -7.48 8.65
C PHE A 266 13.80 -7.52 10.07
N GLN A 267 13.51 -6.51 10.90
CA GLN A 267 14.03 -6.42 12.27
C GLN A 267 13.53 -7.57 13.14
N LEU A 268 12.25 -7.94 13.04
CA LEU A 268 11.66 -9.06 13.76
C LEU A 268 12.29 -10.40 13.35
N ASP A 269 12.54 -10.60 12.07
CA ASP A 269 13.20 -11.81 11.57
C ASP A 269 14.66 -11.88 12.00
N ARG A 270 15.39 -10.77 11.92
CA ARG A 270 16.77 -10.67 12.40
C ARG A 270 16.89 -11.03 13.88
N CYS A 271 15.97 -10.54 14.70
CA CYS A 271 15.94 -10.86 16.14
C CYS A 271 15.67 -12.33 16.45
N LYS A 272 15.17 -13.10 15.47
CA LYS A 272 14.89 -14.54 15.57
C LYS A 272 15.90 -15.40 14.81
N ASP A 273 17.01 -14.81 14.33
CA ASP A 273 18.01 -15.45 13.48
C ASP A 273 17.47 -16.03 12.15
N PHE A 274 16.33 -15.54 11.68
CA PHE A 274 15.82 -15.92 10.37
C PHE A 274 16.64 -15.28 9.25
N LYS A 275 16.81 -16.04 8.18
CA LYS A 275 17.49 -15.53 6.98
C LYS A 275 16.61 -14.47 6.30
N PRO A 276 17.13 -13.26 6.03
CA PRO A 276 16.36 -12.21 5.42
C PRO A 276 15.95 -12.56 3.98
N TYR A 277 14.87 -11.94 3.51
CA TYR A 277 14.47 -12.01 2.12
C TYR A 277 15.51 -11.33 1.22
N SER A 278 15.54 -11.71 -0.06
CA SER A 278 16.48 -11.12 -1.01
C SER A 278 16.13 -9.67 -1.34
N VAL A 279 14.84 -9.39 -1.48
CA VAL A 279 14.32 -8.07 -1.87
C VAL A 279 13.12 -7.70 -1.02
N TYR A 280 13.09 -6.46 -0.58
CA TYR A 280 11.95 -5.83 0.12
C TYR A 280 11.35 -4.77 -0.77
N VAL A 281 10.02 -4.75 -0.88
CA VAL A 281 9.29 -3.84 -1.77
C VAL A 281 8.17 -3.16 -1.00
N SER A 282 8.04 -1.84 -1.17
CA SER A 282 6.86 -1.11 -0.70
C SER A 282 6.17 -0.41 -1.87
N THR A 283 4.85 -0.53 -1.90
CA THR A 283 3.98 0.11 -2.90
C THR A 283 3.68 1.57 -2.56
N GLY A 284 3.93 1.96 -1.31
CA GLY A 284 3.62 3.31 -0.82
C GLY A 284 2.11 3.57 -0.74
N GLY A 285 1.34 2.58 -0.33
CA GLY A 285 -0.12 2.51 -0.31
C GLY A 285 -0.68 1.52 -1.33
N ASN A 286 -1.79 1.83 -1.97
CA ASN A 286 -2.44 0.95 -2.94
C ASN A 286 -1.49 0.51 -4.06
N PRO A 287 -1.23 -0.80 -4.23
CA PRO A 287 -0.41 -1.31 -5.33
C PRO A 287 -1.11 -1.09 -6.67
N THR A 288 -0.37 -0.63 -7.66
CA THR A 288 -0.87 -0.54 -9.02
C THR A 288 -0.58 -1.82 -9.81
N ILE A 289 -1.35 -2.07 -10.86
CA ILE A 289 -1.09 -3.20 -11.76
C ILE A 289 0.29 -3.08 -12.40
N MET A 290 0.72 -1.86 -12.75
CA MET A 290 2.02 -1.62 -13.37
C MET A 290 3.18 -1.92 -12.40
N GLN A 291 3.03 -1.56 -11.12
CA GLN A 291 3.99 -1.90 -10.08
C GLN A 291 4.12 -3.41 -9.91
N ILE A 292 3.00 -4.11 -9.79
CA ILE A 292 2.99 -5.58 -9.60
C ILE A 292 3.60 -6.26 -10.83
N ARG A 293 3.11 -5.96 -12.03
CA ARG A 293 3.63 -6.56 -13.28
C ARG A 293 5.11 -6.26 -13.50
N GLY A 294 5.53 -5.01 -13.27
CA GLY A 294 6.92 -4.60 -13.42
C GLY A 294 7.84 -5.42 -12.52
N MET A 295 7.49 -5.57 -11.25
CA MET A 295 8.31 -6.32 -10.31
C MET A 295 8.27 -7.84 -10.56
N LEU A 296 7.11 -8.41 -10.89
CA LEU A 296 6.99 -9.82 -11.26
C LEU A 296 7.84 -10.15 -12.50
N SER A 297 7.85 -9.27 -13.50
CA SER A 297 8.69 -9.42 -14.70
C SER A 297 10.19 -9.33 -14.37
N ALA A 298 10.57 -8.43 -13.46
CA ALA A 298 11.96 -8.22 -13.05
C ALA A 298 12.49 -9.36 -12.17
N THR A 299 11.60 -10.14 -11.54
CA THR A 299 11.95 -11.22 -10.60
C THR A 299 11.32 -12.57 -11.00
N PRO A 300 11.57 -13.07 -12.22
CA PRO A 300 10.82 -14.17 -12.83
C PRO A 300 10.96 -15.51 -12.11
N LYS A 301 11.97 -15.68 -11.26
CA LYS A 301 12.23 -16.91 -10.51
C LYS A 301 11.98 -16.79 -9.00
N ALA A 302 11.61 -15.62 -8.51
CA ALA A 302 11.46 -15.39 -7.09
C ALA A 302 10.15 -15.98 -6.54
N GLU A 303 10.18 -16.38 -5.28
CA GLU A 303 8.98 -16.53 -4.46
C GLU A 303 8.55 -15.16 -3.94
N HIS A 304 7.27 -14.87 -3.94
CA HIS A 304 6.69 -13.59 -3.50
C HIS A 304 5.91 -13.78 -2.22
N PHE A 305 6.25 -13.03 -1.21
CA PHE A 305 5.63 -13.07 0.12
C PHE A 305 4.82 -11.78 0.33
N LEU A 306 3.52 -11.92 0.53
CA LEU A 306 2.59 -10.80 0.65
C LEU A 306 2.39 -10.44 2.12
N GLY A 307 3.01 -9.36 2.55
CA GLY A 307 2.96 -8.80 3.90
C GLY A 307 2.07 -7.56 3.99
N PHE A 308 1.03 -7.46 3.16
CA PHE A 308 0.05 -6.36 3.21
C PHE A 308 -0.74 -6.37 4.51
N ASP A 309 -1.30 -5.23 4.88
CA ASP A 309 -2.09 -5.04 6.10
C ASP A 309 -3.28 -6.01 6.20
N LYS A 310 -3.67 -6.36 7.43
CA LYS A 310 -4.82 -7.24 7.71
C LYS A 310 -6.16 -6.50 7.71
N ASP A 311 -6.31 -5.53 6.85
CA ASP A 311 -7.58 -4.82 6.67
C ASP A 311 -8.24 -5.17 5.34
N VAL A 312 -9.41 -4.56 5.09
CA VAL A 312 -10.17 -4.78 3.85
C VAL A 312 -9.36 -4.41 2.61
N ALA A 313 -8.55 -3.34 2.70
CA ALA A 313 -7.71 -2.90 1.58
C ALA A 313 -6.58 -3.90 1.31
N GLY A 314 -5.88 -4.36 2.34
CA GLY A 314 -4.82 -5.34 2.20
C GLY A 314 -5.31 -6.69 1.65
N LYS A 315 -6.49 -7.16 2.08
CA LYS A 315 -7.15 -8.35 1.50
C LYS A 315 -7.43 -8.17 0.00
N GLN A 316 -7.90 -6.99 -0.39
CA GLN A 316 -8.11 -6.65 -1.80
C GLN A 316 -6.79 -6.64 -2.58
N PHE A 317 -5.71 -6.12 -2.00
CA PHE A 317 -4.39 -6.09 -2.64
C PHE A 317 -3.84 -7.50 -2.85
N ILE A 318 -4.00 -8.39 -1.89
CA ILE A 318 -3.62 -9.80 -2.00
C ILE A 318 -4.39 -10.48 -3.14
N ALA A 319 -5.72 -10.29 -3.19
CA ALA A 319 -6.55 -10.87 -4.24
C ALA A 319 -6.16 -10.36 -5.64
N ASN A 320 -5.94 -9.04 -5.78
CA ASN A 320 -5.50 -8.43 -7.03
C ASN A 320 -4.10 -8.91 -7.44
N PHE A 321 -3.16 -8.97 -6.48
CA PHE A 321 -1.82 -9.47 -6.74
C PHE A 321 -1.84 -10.89 -7.31
N ARG A 322 -2.58 -11.78 -6.68
CA ARG A 322 -2.72 -13.18 -7.10
C ARG A 322 -3.32 -13.30 -8.48
N SER A 323 -4.38 -12.54 -8.76
CA SER A 323 -5.00 -12.52 -10.09
C SER A 323 -4.01 -12.06 -11.17
N ILE A 324 -3.20 -11.05 -10.88
CA ILE A 324 -2.19 -10.54 -11.82
C ILE A 324 -1.05 -11.56 -11.99
N ALA A 325 -0.57 -12.17 -10.91
CA ALA A 325 0.49 -13.17 -10.95
C ALA A 325 0.08 -14.40 -11.76
N GLU A 326 -1.14 -14.90 -11.54
CA GLU A 326 -1.71 -16.00 -12.27
C GLU A 326 -1.87 -15.68 -13.77
N ASP A 327 -2.32 -14.46 -14.09
CA ASP A 327 -2.44 -13.96 -15.46
C ASP A 327 -1.07 -13.88 -16.17
N MET A 328 0.01 -13.63 -15.42
CA MET A 328 1.39 -13.67 -15.92
C MET A 328 2.00 -15.07 -15.95
N GLY A 329 1.23 -16.12 -15.61
CA GLY A 329 1.70 -17.49 -15.60
C GLY A 329 2.60 -17.86 -14.43
N ILE A 330 2.55 -17.10 -13.33
CA ILE A 330 3.28 -17.41 -12.11
C ILE A 330 2.49 -18.45 -11.31
N GLU A 331 3.18 -19.53 -10.94
CA GLU A 331 2.60 -20.62 -10.15
C GLU A 331 2.09 -20.12 -8.80
N LYS A 332 0.91 -20.60 -8.39
CA LYS A 332 0.25 -20.17 -7.15
C LYS A 332 1.15 -20.36 -5.92
N GLU A 333 1.90 -21.43 -5.88
CA GLU A 333 2.80 -21.82 -4.79
C GLU A 333 3.95 -20.84 -4.58
N ARG A 334 4.26 -20.03 -5.60
CA ARG A 334 5.28 -18.98 -5.52
C ARG A 334 4.76 -17.66 -4.97
N VAL A 335 3.45 -17.55 -4.72
CA VAL A 335 2.82 -16.37 -4.13
C VAL A 335 2.23 -16.76 -2.79
N ARG A 336 2.92 -16.43 -1.73
CA ARG A 336 2.59 -16.84 -0.37
C ARG A 336 2.15 -15.66 0.47
N LEU A 337 1.23 -15.91 1.40
CA LEU A 337 0.87 -14.94 2.43
C LEU A 337 1.96 -14.92 3.51
N HIS A 338 2.31 -13.73 3.98
CA HIS A 338 3.22 -13.55 5.11
C HIS A 338 2.86 -12.30 5.89
N GLN A 339 1.95 -12.44 6.82
CA GLN A 339 1.42 -11.38 7.67
C GLN A 339 1.76 -11.63 9.14
N PRO A 340 1.77 -10.60 10.00
CA PRO A 340 2.00 -10.79 11.42
C PRO A 340 0.86 -11.60 12.04
N LEU A 341 1.19 -12.46 13.02
CA LEU A 341 0.20 -13.28 13.70
C LEU A 341 -0.59 -12.47 14.76
N GLY A 342 -1.75 -12.99 15.14
CA GLY A 342 -2.55 -12.47 16.25
C GLY A 342 -3.15 -11.09 15.99
N TYR A 343 -3.11 -10.23 17.00
CA TYR A 343 -3.81 -8.95 17.07
C TYR A 343 -3.13 -7.78 16.33
N TYR A 344 -2.09 -8.05 15.57
CA TYR A 344 -1.34 -7.02 14.85
C TYR A 344 -1.88 -6.84 13.45
N LYS A 345 -2.25 -5.60 13.11
CA LYS A 345 -2.75 -5.27 11.79
C LYS A 345 -1.64 -5.31 10.73
N ASP A 346 -0.48 -4.80 11.09
CA ASP A 346 0.69 -4.69 10.22
C ASP A 346 1.98 -5.05 10.95
N TRP A 347 3.10 -5.10 10.24
CA TRP A 347 4.39 -5.49 10.78
C TRP A 347 4.98 -4.46 11.73
N ASN A 348 4.69 -3.16 11.53
CA ASN A 348 5.15 -2.14 12.46
C ASN A 348 4.39 -2.19 13.79
N ASP A 349 3.10 -2.50 13.76
CA ASP A 349 2.32 -2.79 14.97
C ASP A 349 2.87 -4.01 15.72
N ALA A 350 3.26 -5.07 14.99
CA ALA A 350 3.89 -6.26 15.59
C ALA A 350 5.24 -5.94 16.25
N LEU A 351 6.07 -5.14 15.60
CA LEU A 351 7.35 -4.70 16.16
C LEU A 351 7.16 -3.87 17.44
N LEU A 352 6.15 -3.01 17.47
CA LEU A 352 5.83 -2.16 18.62
C LEU A 352 5.04 -2.90 19.72
N GLY A 353 4.63 -4.15 19.49
CA GLY A 353 3.72 -4.89 20.37
C GLY A 353 2.33 -4.24 20.51
N LYS A 354 1.94 -3.45 19.51
CA LYS A 354 0.72 -2.64 19.54
C LYS A 354 -0.44 -3.42 18.95
N LYS A 355 -1.29 -3.99 19.79
CA LYS A 355 -2.48 -4.73 19.41
C LYS A 355 -3.56 -3.77 18.89
N THR A 356 -3.82 -3.80 17.60
CA THR A 356 -4.77 -2.89 16.92
C THR A 356 -6.02 -3.60 16.41
N MET A 357 -6.00 -4.93 16.32
CA MET A 357 -7.15 -5.74 15.94
C MET A 357 -7.93 -6.24 17.15
N SER A 358 -9.25 -6.29 17.04
CA SER A 358 -10.10 -6.97 18.01
C SER A 358 -10.07 -8.50 17.81
N LEU A 359 -10.55 -9.26 18.78
CA LEU A 359 -10.68 -10.71 18.63
C LEU A 359 -11.57 -11.10 17.45
N SER A 360 -12.68 -10.37 17.24
CA SER A 360 -13.56 -10.61 16.09
C SER A 360 -12.86 -10.38 14.75
N ASP A 361 -11.99 -9.36 14.66
CA ASP A 361 -11.23 -9.09 13.44
C ASP A 361 -10.21 -10.20 13.18
N VAL A 362 -9.55 -10.71 14.23
CA VAL A 362 -8.58 -11.81 14.11
C VAL A 362 -9.26 -13.10 13.64
N ILE A 363 -10.44 -13.41 14.18
CA ILE A 363 -11.22 -14.57 13.76
C ILE A 363 -11.67 -14.41 12.30
N ALA A 364 -12.24 -13.25 11.94
CA ALA A 364 -12.68 -12.98 10.58
C ALA A 364 -11.51 -12.98 9.57
N ASP A 365 -10.31 -12.63 10.01
CA ASP A 365 -9.10 -12.70 9.21
C ASP A 365 -8.66 -14.16 8.98
N TYR A 366 -8.67 -14.97 10.02
CA TYR A 366 -8.39 -16.40 9.94
C TYR A 366 -9.38 -17.12 9.01
N ASP A 367 -10.69 -16.92 9.21
CA ASP A 367 -11.75 -17.53 8.39
C ASP A 367 -11.59 -17.13 6.91
N TYR A 368 -11.31 -15.87 6.62
CA TYR A 368 -11.04 -15.40 5.27
C TYR A 368 -9.87 -16.16 4.61
N HIS A 369 -8.78 -16.39 5.34
CA HIS A 369 -7.62 -17.08 4.80
C HIS A 369 -7.82 -18.60 4.65
N VAL A 370 -8.67 -19.19 5.46
CA VAL A 370 -9.12 -20.58 5.26
C VAL A 370 -10.00 -20.68 4.00
N GLU A 371 -10.98 -19.79 3.85
CA GLU A 371 -11.87 -19.76 2.68
C GLU A 371 -11.12 -19.52 1.35
N THR A 372 -10.06 -18.70 1.36
CA THR A 372 -9.23 -18.44 0.18
C THR A 372 -8.17 -19.52 -0.07
N GLY A 373 -8.05 -20.49 0.84
CA GLY A 373 -7.07 -21.57 0.76
C GLY A 373 -5.63 -21.12 1.02
N ASP A 374 -5.46 -20.02 1.76
CA ASP A 374 -4.16 -19.51 2.21
C ASP A 374 -3.61 -20.27 3.41
N ILE A 375 -4.53 -20.73 4.23
CA ILE A 375 -4.28 -21.55 5.41
C ILE A 375 -5.14 -22.80 5.28
N GLU A 376 -4.53 -23.96 5.49
CA GLU A 376 -5.28 -25.20 5.61
C GLU A 376 -6.18 -25.15 6.83
N GLU A 377 -7.44 -25.52 6.69
CA GLU A 377 -8.33 -25.67 7.84
C GLU A 377 -7.74 -26.72 8.80
N GLU A 378 -7.45 -26.29 10.00
CA GLU A 378 -6.88 -27.21 11.00
C GLU A 378 -7.94 -28.25 11.42
N THR A 379 -7.63 -29.52 11.16
CA THR A 379 -8.44 -30.63 11.69
C THR A 379 -8.43 -30.61 13.23
N SER A 380 -9.46 -31.17 13.86
CA SER A 380 -9.56 -31.25 15.32
C SER A 380 -8.32 -31.86 15.99
N GLU A 381 -7.62 -32.78 15.31
CA GLU A 381 -6.36 -33.37 15.79
C GLU A 381 -5.19 -32.39 15.71
N LYS A 382 -5.07 -31.61 14.62
CA LYS A 382 -4.01 -30.60 14.45
C LYS A 382 -4.21 -29.41 15.37
N ARG A 383 -5.45 -29.05 15.72
CA ARG A 383 -5.74 -27.93 16.66
C ARG A 383 -5.09 -28.08 18.03
N ASN A 384 -4.80 -29.32 18.44
CA ASN A 384 -4.15 -29.62 19.72
C ASN A 384 -2.62 -29.74 19.66
N THR A 385 -2.01 -29.56 18.50
CA THR A 385 -0.56 -29.63 18.35
C THR A 385 0.12 -28.29 18.64
N GLU A 386 1.39 -28.30 19.04
CA GLU A 386 2.16 -27.06 19.30
C GLU A 386 2.29 -26.14 18.07
N GLY A 387 2.11 -26.67 16.87
CA GLY A 387 2.14 -25.92 15.61
C GLY A 387 0.82 -25.24 15.24
N SER A 388 -0.29 -25.55 15.92
CA SER A 388 -1.62 -25.04 15.61
C SER A 388 -1.71 -23.52 15.71
N VAL A 389 -2.23 -22.88 14.66
CA VAL A 389 -2.52 -21.42 14.64
C VAL A 389 -3.62 -21.11 15.65
N VAL A 390 -4.68 -21.96 15.70
CA VAL A 390 -5.80 -21.81 16.64
C VAL A 390 -5.32 -21.94 18.07
N LYS A 391 -4.44 -22.92 18.37
CA LYS A 391 -3.87 -23.08 19.70
C LYS A 391 -3.01 -21.88 20.12
N ARG A 392 -2.15 -21.38 19.22
CA ARG A 392 -1.35 -20.16 19.48
C ARG A 392 -2.21 -18.94 19.74
N LEU A 393 -3.28 -18.75 18.97
CA LEU A 393 -4.24 -17.67 19.19
C LEU A 393 -4.97 -17.83 20.54
N ALA A 394 -5.42 -19.05 20.88
CA ALA A 394 -6.06 -19.33 22.15
C ALA A 394 -5.12 -19.08 23.36
N GLU A 395 -3.86 -19.47 23.25
CA GLU A 395 -2.84 -19.20 24.28
C GLU A 395 -2.51 -17.71 24.41
N GLU A 396 -2.50 -16.98 23.32
CA GLU A 396 -2.31 -15.52 23.32
C GLU A 396 -3.50 -14.82 23.98
N ILE A 397 -4.73 -15.23 23.64
CA ILE A 397 -5.97 -14.74 24.27
C ILE A 397 -5.97 -15.03 25.78
N SER A 398 -5.60 -16.24 26.16
CA SER A 398 -5.54 -16.63 27.58
C SER A 398 -4.49 -15.85 28.37
N ARG A 399 -3.33 -15.56 27.78
CA ARG A 399 -2.30 -14.72 28.39
C ARG A 399 -2.79 -13.28 28.59
N ASP A 400 -3.47 -12.73 27.60
CA ASP A 400 -4.01 -11.38 27.67
C ASP A 400 -5.11 -11.25 28.72
N TRP A 401 -6.00 -12.24 28.78
CA TRP A 401 -7.04 -12.29 29.80
C TRP A 401 -6.45 -12.33 31.23
N LYS A 402 -5.44 -13.17 31.46
CA LYS A 402 -4.74 -13.24 32.75
C LYS A 402 -4.07 -11.91 33.09
N SER A 403 -3.44 -11.26 32.11
CA SER A 403 -2.80 -9.96 32.32
C SER A 403 -3.80 -8.84 32.63
N ALA A 404 -4.99 -8.88 32.02
CA ALA A 404 -6.02 -7.84 32.18
C ALA A 404 -6.86 -8.01 33.44
N THR A 405 -7.07 -9.26 33.92
CA THR A 405 -8.03 -9.55 34.99
C THR A 405 -7.36 -10.00 36.32
N GLY A 406 -6.06 -10.34 36.30
CA GLY A 406 -5.37 -10.89 37.48
C GLY A 406 -5.87 -12.26 37.94
N GLY A 407 -6.71 -12.92 37.11
CA GLY A 407 -7.38 -14.17 37.46
C GLY A 407 -6.78 -15.40 36.76
N GLU A 408 -6.97 -16.57 37.34
CA GLU A 408 -6.74 -17.86 36.67
C GLU A 408 -7.87 -18.06 35.65
N ALA A 409 -7.53 -18.12 34.34
CA ALA A 409 -8.48 -18.45 33.30
C ALA A 409 -8.69 -19.96 33.28
N GLU A 410 -9.88 -20.45 33.57
CA GLU A 410 -10.31 -21.77 33.09
C GLU A 410 -10.21 -21.77 31.54
N LEU A 411 -9.51 -22.76 31.01
CA LEU A 411 -9.47 -23.02 29.57
C LEU A 411 -10.91 -23.25 29.11
N ILE A 412 -11.47 -22.27 28.41
CA ILE A 412 -12.73 -22.45 27.70
C ILE A 412 -12.41 -23.39 26.54
N GLU A 413 -12.77 -24.67 26.72
CA GLU A 413 -12.78 -25.60 25.59
C GLU A 413 -13.65 -25.00 24.47
N PRO A 414 -13.16 -24.99 23.23
CA PRO A 414 -13.96 -24.47 22.11
C PRO A 414 -15.26 -25.27 22.04
N ARG A 415 -16.37 -24.64 22.42
CA ARG A 415 -17.70 -25.21 22.20
C ARG A 415 -17.84 -25.46 20.71
N GLU A 416 -18.27 -26.67 20.34
CA GLU A 416 -18.65 -27.01 18.98
C GLU A 416 -19.59 -25.93 18.42
N MET A 417 -19.15 -25.27 17.34
CA MET A 417 -19.99 -24.32 16.64
C MET A 417 -21.19 -25.07 16.04
N PRO A 418 -22.41 -24.54 16.13
CA PRO A 418 -23.57 -25.19 15.55
C PRO A 418 -23.36 -25.33 14.05
N LYS A 419 -23.44 -26.57 13.54
CA LYS A 419 -23.38 -26.89 12.11
C LYS A 419 -24.45 -26.08 11.40
N GLY A 420 -24.01 -25.31 10.40
CA GLY A 420 -24.82 -24.41 9.63
C GLY A 420 -26.10 -25.08 9.09
N ILE A 421 -27.17 -24.37 9.19
CA ILE A 421 -28.46 -24.72 8.58
C ILE A 421 -28.30 -24.53 7.08
N HIS A 422 -28.26 -25.66 6.39
CA HIS A 422 -28.54 -25.71 4.94
C HIS A 422 -30.00 -25.31 4.69
N ARG A 423 -30.20 -24.16 4.04
CA ARG A 423 -31.36 -23.95 3.15
C ARG A 423 -31.00 -22.97 2.05
#